data_e7a1f682c817589ffdaaacdab586e6d4
#
_entry.id   e7a1f682c817589ffdaaacdab586e6d4
#
_cell.length_a   1.000
_cell.length_b   1.000
_cell.length_c   1.000
_cell.angle_alpha   90.00
_cell.angle_beta   90.00
_cell.angle_gamma   90.00
#
_symmetry.space_group_name_H-M   'P 1'
#
loop_
_entity.id
_entity.type
_entity.pdbx_description
1 polymer ?
#
loop_
_entity_poly.entity_id
_entity_poly.type
_entity_poly.pdbx_seq_one_letter_code
_entity_poly.pdbx_strand_id
1 'polypeptide(L)'
;DPEAIVGPFGAPPGDEFLLGTDQIGRDMLSRLLYAARTSLFAGVLATLIATALGVFLGLLAGYFGGLADILIMRFTDMVMSFPYILLVLVAAAIFKPGLWSIILILGFVDWPGIARLVRGNVLSLRETNFVKSSEAAGMPAFHILFSEILPNTMAPVLVYATSVMALTMLDEAALSFLGMGVQPPAASLGNMLNSAQSVTVLTKQPWLWMPPGLVIICLLYTSPSPRDISGS
;
A
#
# COMPACT_ATOMS: atom_id res chain seq x y z
N ASP A 1 -17.70 13.22 -15.56
CA ASP A 1 -18.07 12.92 -14.19
C ASP A 1 -18.24 11.41 -14.04
N PRO A 2 -17.48 10.72 -13.16
CA PRO A 2 -17.53 9.26 -13.01
C PRO A 2 -18.82 8.74 -12.36
N GLU A 3 -19.63 9.64 -11.80
CA GLU A 3 -20.87 9.30 -11.11
C GLU A 3 -22.13 9.60 -11.96
N ALA A 4 -21.97 10.38 -13.05
CA ALA A 4 -23.07 10.75 -13.91
C ALA A 4 -23.57 9.55 -14.72
N ILE A 5 -24.90 9.38 -14.76
CA ILE A 5 -25.58 8.44 -15.63
C ILE A 5 -25.69 9.12 -17.00
N VAL A 6 -24.96 8.60 -17.99
CA VAL A 6 -24.81 9.25 -19.30
C VAL A 6 -25.28 8.40 -20.46
N GLY A 7 -25.58 7.12 -20.24
CA GLY A 7 -25.95 6.20 -21.30
C GLY A 7 -26.83 5.04 -20.88
N PRO A 8 -27.09 4.11 -21.79
CA PRO A 8 -27.85 2.89 -21.52
C PRO A 8 -27.15 2.01 -20.48
N PHE A 9 -27.91 1.22 -19.77
CA PHE A 9 -27.39 0.31 -18.74
C PHE A 9 -26.64 -0.85 -19.37
N GLY A 10 -25.33 -1.04 -19.00
CA GLY A 10 -24.53 -2.15 -19.46
C GLY A 10 -24.24 -2.17 -20.95
N ALA A 11 -24.19 -1.01 -21.61
CA ALA A 11 -23.88 -0.94 -23.03
C ALA A 11 -22.44 -1.40 -23.30
N PRO A 12 -22.22 -2.18 -24.38
CA PRO A 12 -20.88 -2.60 -24.80
C PRO A 12 -20.04 -1.41 -25.30
N PRO A 13 -18.71 -1.58 -25.40
CA PRO A 13 -17.85 -0.60 -26.04
C PRO A 13 -18.30 -0.23 -27.44
N GLY A 14 -18.27 1.07 -27.77
CA GLY A 14 -18.70 1.63 -29.03
C GLY A 14 -18.22 3.07 -29.23
N ASP A 15 -18.70 3.71 -30.31
CA ASP A 15 -18.23 5.06 -30.69
C ASP A 15 -18.58 6.13 -29.64
N GLU A 16 -19.68 5.98 -28.93
CA GLU A 16 -20.13 6.91 -27.90
C GLU A 16 -19.46 6.64 -26.55
N PHE A 17 -19.23 5.36 -26.21
CA PHE A 17 -18.61 4.94 -24.94
C PHE A 17 -17.46 3.96 -25.25
N LEU A 18 -16.21 4.46 -25.20
CA LEU A 18 -15.01 3.69 -25.57
C LEU A 18 -14.86 2.36 -24.81
N LEU A 19 -15.17 2.35 -23.51
CA LEU A 19 -15.17 1.12 -22.68
C LEU A 19 -16.59 0.68 -22.28
N GLY A 20 -17.61 1.21 -22.95
CA GLY A 20 -19.00 0.90 -22.61
C GLY A 20 -19.47 1.62 -21.34
N THR A 21 -20.64 1.20 -20.84
CA THR A 21 -21.24 1.71 -19.62
C THR A 21 -21.37 0.63 -18.56
N ASP A 22 -21.44 1.05 -17.29
CA ASP A 22 -21.70 0.14 -16.17
C ASP A 22 -23.18 -0.27 -16.07
N GLN A 23 -23.51 -1.08 -15.06
CA GLN A 23 -24.86 -1.60 -14.85
C GLN A 23 -25.92 -0.54 -14.60
N ILE A 24 -25.54 0.70 -14.26
CA ILE A 24 -26.42 1.83 -14.05
C ILE A 24 -26.23 2.98 -15.04
N GLY A 25 -25.50 2.73 -16.14
CA GLY A 25 -25.35 3.67 -17.26
C GLY A 25 -24.27 4.73 -17.08
N ARG A 26 -23.28 4.52 -16.21
CA ARG A 26 -22.13 5.43 -16.05
C ARG A 26 -21.01 5.03 -17.00
N ASP A 27 -20.25 6.01 -17.51
CA ASP A 27 -19.14 5.76 -18.44
C ASP A 27 -17.98 5.01 -17.74
N MET A 28 -17.64 3.84 -18.29
CA MET A 28 -16.60 2.95 -17.75
C MET A 28 -15.20 3.56 -17.83
N LEU A 29 -14.87 4.34 -18.87
CA LEU A 29 -13.56 4.96 -19.00
C LEU A 29 -13.33 6.03 -17.92
N SER A 30 -14.31 6.92 -17.73
CA SER A 30 -14.27 7.93 -16.66
C SER A 30 -14.11 7.28 -15.30
N ARG A 31 -14.90 6.24 -15.02
CA ARG A 31 -14.82 5.50 -13.76
C ARG A 31 -13.46 4.84 -13.56
N LEU A 32 -12.89 4.24 -14.61
CA LEU A 32 -11.58 3.59 -14.56
C LEU A 32 -10.46 4.57 -14.21
N LEU A 33 -10.47 5.77 -14.81
CA LEU A 33 -9.47 6.80 -14.51
C LEU A 33 -9.58 7.31 -13.06
N TYR A 34 -10.80 7.53 -12.59
CA TYR A 34 -11.03 7.91 -11.19
C TYR A 34 -10.69 6.77 -10.22
N ALA A 35 -11.03 5.53 -10.56
CA ALA A 35 -10.70 4.36 -9.77
C ALA A 35 -9.19 4.17 -9.63
N ALA A 36 -8.44 4.30 -10.74
CA ALA A 36 -6.98 4.25 -10.72
C ALA A 36 -6.39 5.34 -9.81
N ARG A 37 -6.89 6.57 -9.91
CA ARG A 37 -6.48 7.67 -9.02
C ARG A 37 -6.76 7.37 -7.55
N THR A 38 -7.94 6.85 -7.24
CA THR A 38 -8.36 6.54 -5.86
C THR A 38 -7.48 5.43 -5.27
N SER A 39 -7.28 4.33 -6.01
CA SER A 39 -6.45 3.22 -5.57
C SER A 39 -4.96 3.60 -5.45
N LEU A 40 -4.42 4.42 -6.38
CA LEU A 40 -3.08 4.99 -6.28
C LEU A 40 -2.93 5.86 -5.02
N PHE A 41 -3.88 6.76 -4.79
CA PHE A 41 -3.87 7.63 -3.62
C PHE A 41 -3.90 6.81 -2.32
N ALA A 42 -4.76 5.80 -2.25
CA ALA A 42 -4.84 4.90 -1.10
C ALA A 42 -3.52 4.17 -0.86
N GLY A 43 -2.94 3.56 -1.90
CA GLY A 43 -1.69 2.83 -1.81
C GLY A 43 -0.51 3.71 -1.39
N VAL A 44 -0.37 4.89 -2.01
CA VAL A 44 0.70 5.84 -1.65
C VAL A 44 0.56 6.30 -0.20
N LEU A 45 -0.63 6.72 0.21
CA LEU A 45 -0.81 7.28 1.56
C LEU A 45 -0.67 6.21 2.64
N ALA A 46 -1.20 5.01 2.44
CA ALA A 46 -1.02 3.90 3.36
C ALA A 46 0.46 3.51 3.50
N THR A 47 1.18 3.43 2.36
CA THR A 47 2.62 3.13 2.37
C THR A 47 3.44 4.23 3.05
N LEU A 48 3.08 5.50 2.90
CA LEU A 48 3.73 6.60 3.62
C LEU A 48 3.55 6.46 5.13
N ILE A 49 2.35 6.12 5.60
CA ILE A 49 2.08 5.89 7.03
C ILE A 49 2.92 4.69 7.53
N ALA A 50 2.87 3.56 6.81
CA ALA A 50 3.65 2.37 7.17
C ALA A 50 5.16 2.65 7.19
N THR A 51 5.66 3.41 6.20
CA THR A 51 7.08 3.78 6.11
C THR A 51 7.48 4.70 7.25
N ALA A 52 6.68 5.72 7.55
CA ALA A 52 6.96 6.64 8.65
C ALA A 52 7.03 5.90 9.99
N LEU A 53 6.05 5.03 10.28
CA LEU A 53 6.03 4.21 11.50
C LEU A 53 7.20 3.22 11.54
N GLY A 54 7.44 2.50 10.44
CA GLY A 54 8.50 1.50 10.34
C GLY A 54 9.89 2.12 10.48
N VAL A 55 10.14 3.26 9.83
CA VAL A 55 11.39 4.01 9.95
C VAL A 55 11.59 4.48 11.38
N PHE A 56 10.58 5.11 11.98
CA PHE A 56 10.67 5.63 13.35
C PHE A 56 10.98 4.51 14.36
N LEU A 57 10.21 3.42 14.33
CA LEU A 57 10.38 2.30 15.25
C LEU A 57 11.69 1.53 14.98
N GLY A 58 12.05 1.36 13.72
CA GLY A 58 13.30 0.70 13.32
C GLY A 58 14.55 1.48 13.71
N LEU A 59 14.53 2.81 13.58
CA LEU A 59 15.60 3.70 14.06
C LEU A 59 15.77 3.60 15.57
N LEU A 60 14.66 3.68 16.33
CA LEU A 60 14.71 3.56 17.79
C LEU A 60 15.26 2.20 18.23
N ALA A 61 14.76 1.12 17.66
CA ALA A 61 15.20 -0.23 18.00
C ALA A 61 16.68 -0.44 17.67
N GLY A 62 17.10 -0.07 16.45
CA GLY A 62 18.47 -0.28 15.98
C GLY A 62 19.52 0.58 16.68
N TYR A 63 19.19 1.86 16.98
CA TYR A 63 20.16 2.78 17.57
C TYR A 63 20.29 2.60 19.08
N PHE A 64 19.19 2.63 19.84
CA PHE A 64 19.26 2.53 21.29
C PHE A 64 19.53 1.11 21.79
N GLY A 65 19.09 0.08 21.04
CA GLY A 65 19.32 -1.32 21.43
C GLY A 65 18.65 -1.70 22.76
N GLY A 66 19.17 -2.72 23.43
CA GLY A 66 18.73 -3.13 24.77
C GLY A 66 17.23 -3.36 24.90
N LEU A 67 16.60 -2.76 25.92
CA LEU A 67 15.16 -2.91 26.18
C LEU A 67 14.28 -2.32 25.06
N ALA A 68 14.68 -1.20 24.46
CA ALA A 68 13.94 -0.58 23.37
C ALA A 68 13.86 -1.53 22.16
N ASP A 69 14.98 -2.12 21.78
CA ASP A 69 15.04 -3.11 20.70
C ASP A 69 14.19 -4.34 21.04
N ILE A 70 14.34 -4.91 22.21
CA ILE A 70 13.58 -6.07 22.65
C ILE A 70 12.07 -5.81 22.58
N LEU A 71 11.60 -4.70 23.15
CA LEU A 71 10.16 -4.40 23.21
C LEU A 71 9.58 -4.15 21.82
N ILE A 72 10.25 -3.32 21.01
CA ILE A 72 9.78 -3.00 19.64
C ILE A 72 9.77 -4.26 18.78
N MET A 73 10.84 -5.07 18.82
CA MET A 73 10.90 -6.28 18.01
C MET A 73 9.94 -7.36 18.48
N ARG A 74 9.68 -7.51 19.78
CA ARG A 74 8.66 -8.41 20.29
C ARG A 74 7.25 -8.00 19.87
N PHE A 75 6.96 -6.70 19.89
CA PHE A 75 5.71 -6.20 19.35
C PHE A 75 5.57 -6.43 17.83
N THR A 76 6.66 -6.18 17.09
CA THR A 76 6.75 -6.50 15.65
C THR A 76 6.50 -8.00 15.39
N ASP A 77 7.14 -8.88 16.16
CA ASP A 77 6.97 -10.33 16.06
C ASP A 77 5.54 -10.76 16.37
N MET A 78 4.91 -10.15 17.38
CA MET A 78 3.52 -10.39 17.74
C MET A 78 2.58 -10.03 16.58
N VAL A 79 2.73 -8.85 15.98
CA VAL A 79 1.91 -8.44 14.82
C VAL A 79 2.10 -9.40 13.65
N MET A 80 3.35 -9.79 13.36
CA MET A 80 3.66 -10.69 12.24
C MET A 80 3.33 -12.17 12.51
N SER A 81 2.98 -12.56 13.74
CA SER A 81 2.55 -13.92 14.06
C SER A 81 1.11 -14.19 13.58
N PHE A 82 0.32 -13.17 13.39
CA PHE A 82 -1.02 -13.32 12.83
C PHE A 82 -0.96 -13.43 11.30
N PRO A 83 -1.80 -14.30 10.68
CA PRO A 83 -1.96 -14.30 9.24
C PRO A 83 -2.42 -12.93 8.77
N TYR A 84 -1.60 -12.28 7.91
CA TYR A 84 -1.78 -10.89 7.47
C TYR A 84 -3.21 -10.58 7.03
N ILE A 85 -3.76 -11.40 6.12
CA ILE A 85 -5.11 -11.18 5.57
C ILE A 85 -6.19 -11.23 6.66
N LEU A 86 -6.04 -12.09 7.66
CA LEU A 86 -6.99 -12.16 8.78
C LEU A 86 -6.93 -10.91 9.65
N LEU A 87 -5.74 -10.40 9.92
CA LEU A 87 -5.55 -9.16 10.69
C LEU A 87 -6.24 -7.99 9.99
N VAL A 88 -6.01 -7.86 8.68
CA VAL A 88 -6.61 -6.79 7.86
C VAL A 88 -8.13 -6.92 7.79
N LEU A 89 -8.66 -8.15 7.57
CA LEU A 89 -10.11 -8.39 7.53
C LEU A 89 -10.80 -8.09 8.86
N VAL A 90 -10.19 -8.51 9.98
CA VAL A 90 -10.73 -8.21 11.32
C VAL A 90 -10.73 -6.71 11.58
N ALA A 91 -9.64 -6.02 11.23
CA ALA A 91 -9.59 -4.57 11.35
C ALA A 91 -10.67 -3.90 10.47
N ALA A 92 -10.81 -4.32 9.22
CA ALA A 92 -11.83 -3.80 8.30
C ALA A 92 -13.26 -4.07 8.76
N ALA A 93 -13.51 -5.15 9.49
CA ALA A 93 -14.82 -5.46 10.06
C ALA A 93 -15.20 -4.56 11.26
N ILE A 94 -14.19 -4.07 12.00
CA ILE A 94 -14.41 -3.18 13.16
C ILE A 94 -14.67 -1.74 12.72
N PHE A 95 -13.98 -1.28 11.68
CA PHE A 95 -14.11 0.08 11.17
C PHE A 95 -15.21 0.16 10.10
N LYS A 96 -15.83 1.34 9.97
CA LYS A 96 -16.80 1.57 8.88
C LYS A 96 -16.08 1.47 7.52
N PRO A 97 -16.66 0.76 6.54
CA PRO A 97 -16.10 0.69 5.20
C PRO A 97 -15.90 2.09 4.58
N GLY A 98 -14.74 2.30 3.97
CA GLY A 98 -14.43 3.58 3.33
C GLY A 98 -12.93 3.74 3.03
N LEU A 99 -12.62 4.71 2.16
CA LEU A 99 -11.26 4.98 1.70
C LEU A 99 -10.29 5.24 2.86
N TRP A 100 -10.67 6.11 3.81
CA TRP A 100 -9.81 6.47 4.94
C TRP A 100 -9.57 5.31 5.90
N SER A 101 -10.59 4.48 6.12
CA SER A 101 -10.45 3.30 6.97
C SER A 101 -9.43 2.32 6.39
N ILE A 102 -9.47 2.06 5.07
CA ILE A 102 -8.48 1.21 4.42
C ILE A 102 -7.08 1.79 4.52
N ILE A 103 -6.91 3.09 4.22
CA ILE A 103 -5.61 3.76 4.29
C ILE A 103 -4.99 3.59 5.68
N LEU A 104 -5.79 3.81 6.72
CA LEU A 104 -5.31 3.67 8.10
C LEU A 104 -5.01 2.21 8.44
N ILE A 105 -5.91 1.28 8.12
CA ILE A 105 -5.72 -0.14 8.42
C ILE A 105 -4.43 -0.64 7.78
N LEU A 106 -4.27 -0.46 6.45
CA LEU A 106 -3.08 -0.92 5.74
C LEU A 106 -1.81 -0.20 6.22
N GLY A 107 -1.88 1.12 6.44
CA GLY A 107 -0.75 1.89 6.96
C GLY A 107 -0.29 1.44 8.35
N PHE A 108 -1.23 1.04 9.22
CA PHE A 108 -0.90 0.54 10.56
C PHE A 108 -0.61 -0.96 10.62
N VAL A 109 -0.79 -1.71 9.55
CA VAL A 109 -0.49 -3.15 9.49
C VAL A 109 0.83 -3.42 8.77
N ASP A 110 1.23 -2.61 7.78
CA ASP A 110 2.39 -2.87 6.91
C ASP A 110 3.75 -2.38 7.45
N TRP A 111 3.79 -1.66 8.58
CA TRP A 111 5.03 -1.11 9.14
C TRP A 111 6.06 -2.15 9.63
N PRO A 112 5.70 -3.40 10.07
CA PRO A 112 6.64 -4.32 10.70
C PRO A 112 7.83 -4.73 9.82
N GLY A 113 7.57 -4.99 8.52
CA GLY A 113 8.62 -5.33 7.57
C GLY A 113 9.63 -4.19 7.38
N ILE A 114 9.13 -2.96 7.31
CA ILE A 114 9.95 -1.74 7.19
C ILE A 114 10.78 -1.53 8.46
N ALA A 115 10.18 -1.72 9.64
CA ALA A 115 10.89 -1.58 10.92
C ALA A 115 12.05 -2.56 11.04
N ARG A 116 11.88 -3.81 10.63
CA ARG A 116 12.97 -4.81 10.61
C ARG A 116 14.07 -4.45 9.64
N LEU A 117 13.72 -3.98 8.44
CA LEU A 117 14.69 -3.54 7.44
C LEU A 117 15.53 -2.38 7.98
N VAL A 118 14.86 -1.34 8.49
CA VAL A 118 15.53 -0.16 9.06
C VAL A 118 16.42 -0.54 10.22
N ARG A 119 15.92 -1.35 11.17
CA ARG A 119 16.72 -1.85 12.28
C ARG A 119 18.00 -2.55 11.82
N GLY A 120 17.89 -3.43 10.82
CA GLY A 120 19.04 -4.14 10.26
C GLY A 120 20.09 -3.19 9.70
N ASN A 121 19.67 -2.19 8.93
CA ASN A 121 20.54 -1.15 8.37
C ASN A 121 21.20 -0.30 9.47
N VAL A 122 20.43 0.10 10.47
CA VAL A 122 20.94 0.91 11.61
C VAL A 122 22.01 0.15 12.39
N LEU A 123 21.79 -1.14 12.68
CA LEU A 123 22.77 -1.97 13.36
C LEU A 123 24.09 -2.05 12.57
N SER A 124 24.02 -2.16 11.24
CA SER A 124 25.21 -2.15 10.38
C SER A 124 25.90 -0.77 10.39
N LEU A 125 25.14 0.32 10.28
CA LEU A 125 25.68 1.68 10.24
C LEU A 125 26.32 2.12 11.57
N ARG A 126 25.79 1.70 12.70
CA ARG A 126 26.37 1.99 14.04
C ARG A 126 27.83 1.52 14.18
N GLU A 127 28.17 0.44 13.47
CA GLU A 127 29.53 -0.10 13.53
C GLU A 127 30.52 0.64 12.62
N THR A 128 30.04 1.56 11.78
CA THR A 128 30.88 2.32 10.85
C THR A 128 31.71 3.39 11.58
N ASN A 129 32.88 3.70 10.99
CA ASN A 129 33.82 4.64 11.58
C ASN A 129 33.26 6.07 11.70
N PHE A 130 32.42 6.51 10.77
CA PHE A 130 31.85 7.86 10.81
C PHE A 130 30.88 8.03 11.98
N VAL A 131 30.01 7.05 12.25
CA VAL A 131 29.11 7.08 13.41
C VAL A 131 29.91 7.02 14.71
N LYS A 132 30.89 6.12 14.82
CA LYS A 132 31.73 6.02 16.01
C LYS A 132 32.56 7.28 16.27
N SER A 133 32.98 7.98 15.21
CA SER A 133 33.70 9.25 15.35
C SER A 133 32.80 10.35 15.88
N SER A 134 31.54 10.42 15.44
CA SER A 134 30.55 11.37 15.92
C SER A 134 30.15 11.11 17.38
N GLU A 135 30.03 9.83 17.77
CA GLU A 135 29.82 9.45 19.18
C GLU A 135 31.02 9.85 20.06
N ALA A 136 32.24 9.58 19.59
CA ALA A 136 33.48 9.97 20.29
C ALA A 136 33.65 11.49 20.42
N ALA A 137 33.13 12.25 19.43
CA ALA A 137 33.10 13.72 19.51
C ALA A 137 32.00 14.27 20.43
N GLY A 138 31.18 13.40 21.05
CA GLY A 138 30.13 13.78 21.98
C GLY A 138 28.87 14.35 21.31
N MET A 139 28.64 14.06 20.06
CA MET A 139 27.44 14.51 19.37
C MET A 139 26.17 13.90 20.00
N PRO A 140 25.07 14.66 20.10
CA PRO A 140 23.83 14.14 20.67
C PRO A 140 23.22 13.05 19.79
N ALA A 141 22.60 12.03 20.40
CA ALA A 141 22.00 10.90 19.73
C ALA A 141 21.02 11.27 18.60
N PHE A 142 20.22 12.33 18.79
CA PHE A 142 19.31 12.84 17.76
C PHE A 142 20.04 13.35 16.52
N HIS A 143 21.17 14.02 16.70
CA HIS A 143 21.97 14.46 15.56
C HIS A 143 22.49 13.27 14.76
N ILE A 144 23.08 12.29 15.43
CA ILE A 144 23.59 11.08 14.78
C ILE A 144 22.46 10.34 14.05
N LEU A 145 21.29 10.16 14.69
CA LEU A 145 20.15 9.47 14.10
C LEU A 145 19.64 10.16 12.83
N PHE A 146 19.38 11.47 12.89
CA PHE A 146 18.70 12.17 11.79
C PHE A 146 19.66 12.71 10.74
N SER A 147 20.90 13.03 11.08
CA SER A 147 21.87 13.62 10.14
C SER A 147 22.81 12.59 9.52
N GLU A 148 23.06 11.48 10.20
CA GLU A 148 24.04 10.48 9.71
C GLU A 148 23.39 9.14 9.37
N ILE A 149 22.56 8.58 10.26
CA ILE A 149 21.99 7.23 10.06
C ILE A 149 20.80 7.27 9.13
N LEU A 150 19.82 8.14 9.39
CA LEU A 150 18.58 8.19 8.59
C LEU A 150 18.84 8.42 7.10
N PRO A 151 19.64 9.41 6.65
CA PRO A 151 19.91 9.60 5.22
C PRO A 151 20.53 8.37 4.55
N ASN A 152 21.42 7.66 5.26
CA ASN A 152 22.08 6.47 4.77
C ASN A 152 21.18 5.22 4.75
N THR A 153 20.07 5.22 5.51
CA THR A 153 19.08 4.15 5.49
C THR A 153 17.98 4.37 4.45
N MET A 154 17.83 5.61 3.93
CA MET A 154 16.69 5.94 3.05
C MET A 154 16.70 5.22 1.71
N ALA A 155 17.88 4.96 1.11
CA ALA A 155 17.94 4.28 -0.17
C ALA A 155 17.28 2.88 -0.14
N PRO A 156 17.70 1.93 0.72
CA PRO A 156 17.03 0.64 0.83
C PRO A 156 15.58 0.73 1.31
N VAL A 157 15.24 1.74 2.15
CA VAL A 157 13.87 1.95 2.61
C VAL A 157 12.96 2.36 1.45
N LEU A 158 13.35 3.33 0.63
CA LEU A 158 12.55 3.78 -0.52
C LEU A 158 12.29 2.65 -1.50
N VAL A 159 13.31 1.85 -1.76
CA VAL A 159 13.18 0.68 -2.63
C VAL A 159 12.17 -0.33 -2.05
N TYR A 160 12.28 -0.67 -0.78
CA TYR A 160 11.35 -1.58 -0.13
C TYR A 160 9.93 -0.99 -0.07
N ALA A 161 9.80 0.30 0.19
CA ALA A 161 8.52 1.01 0.22
C ALA A 161 7.78 0.97 -1.13
N THR A 162 8.49 1.04 -2.27
CA THR A 162 7.83 0.90 -3.58
C THR A 162 7.24 -0.49 -3.79
N SER A 163 7.91 -1.53 -3.30
CA SER A 163 7.36 -2.91 -3.32
C SER A 163 6.17 -3.06 -2.39
N VAL A 164 6.24 -2.48 -1.18
CA VAL A 164 5.12 -2.44 -0.24
C VAL A 164 3.94 -1.72 -0.87
N MET A 165 4.15 -0.57 -1.54
CA MET A 165 3.09 0.20 -2.18
C MET A 165 2.30 -0.64 -3.19
N ALA A 166 2.98 -1.44 -4.02
CA ALA A 166 2.29 -2.30 -4.99
C ALA A 166 1.42 -3.36 -4.31
N LEU A 167 1.92 -3.98 -3.23
CA LEU A 167 1.16 -4.96 -2.44
C LEU A 167 -0.01 -4.28 -1.73
N THR A 168 0.19 -3.13 -1.11
CA THR A 168 -0.86 -2.35 -0.44
C THR A 168 -1.99 -1.96 -1.41
N MET A 169 -1.67 -1.62 -2.68
CA MET A 169 -2.68 -1.37 -3.70
C MET A 169 -3.47 -2.63 -4.06
N LEU A 170 -2.81 -3.77 -4.11
CA LEU A 170 -3.48 -5.06 -4.33
C LEU A 170 -4.41 -5.41 -3.16
N ASP A 171 -3.97 -5.17 -1.94
CA ASP A 171 -4.76 -5.39 -0.72
C ASP A 171 -5.97 -4.44 -0.65
N GLU A 172 -5.80 -3.15 -1.03
CA GLU A 172 -6.92 -2.21 -1.18
C GLU A 172 -7.94 -2.75 -2.19
N ALA A 173 -7.45 -3.19 -3.36
CA ALA A 173 -8.33 -3.73 -4.38
C ALA A 173 -9.05 -4.99 -3.90
N ALA A 174 -8.39 -5.89 -3.18
CA ALA A 174 -9.00 -7.09 -2.61
C ALA A 174 -10.07 -6.75 -1.56
N LEU A 175 -9.80 -5.83 -0.64
CA LEU A 175 -10.76 -5.38 0.37
C LEU A 175 -11.96 -4.67 -0.26
N SER A 176 -11.73 -3.82 -1.25
CA SER A 176 -12.79 -3.13 -1.99
C SER A 176 -13.63 -4.12 -2.81
N PHE A 177 -13.01 -5.15 -3.39
CA PHE A 177 -13.71 -6.25 -4.06
C PHE A 177 -14.60 -7.04 -3.10
N LEU A 178 -14.17 -7.26 -1.86
CA LEU A 178 -14.96 -7.92 -0.82
C LEU A 178 -16.03 -7.00 -0.19
N GLY A 179 -16.11 -5.74 -0.61
CA GLY A 179 -17.08 -4.77 -0.10
C GLY A 179 -16.70 -4.13 1.24
N MET A 180 -15.48 -4.35 1.72
CA MET A 180 -14.97 -3.74 2.96
C MET A 180 -14.20 -2.45 2.71
N GLY A 181 -14.00 -2.11 1.44
CA GLY A 181 -13.20 -0.99 1.00
C GLY A 181 -13.97 0.26 0.64
N VAL A 182 -13.54 0.88 -0.47
CA VAL A 182 -14.18 2.07 -1.03
C VAL A 182 -15.61 1.75 -1.43
N GLN A 183 -16.55 2.52 -0.88
CA GLN A 183 -17.98 2.30 -1.11
C GLN A 183 -18.49 3.14 -2.29
N PRO A 184 -19.45 2.60 -3.07
CA PRO A 184 -20.20 3.41 -4.04
C PRO A 184 -20.80 4.67 -3.37
N PRO A 185 -20.90 5.82 -4.08
CA PRO A 185 -20.71 5.98 -5.52
C PRO A 185 -19.24 6.09 -5.96
N ALA A 186 -18.30 6.33 -5.02
CA ALA A 186 -16.87 6.46 -5.36
C ALA A 186 -16.34 5.21 -6.07
N ALA A 187 -15.47 5.43 -7.07
CA ALA A 187 -14.86 4.37 -7.83
C ALA A 187 -13.47 4.03 -7.27
N SER A 188 -13.20 2.72 -7.07
CA SER A 188 -11.85 2.15 -6.93
C SER A 188 -11.71 0.94 -7.84
N LEU A 189 -10.47 0.54 -8.14
CA LEU A 189 -10.24 -0.62 -9.02
C LEU A 189 -10.87 -1.88 -8.44
N GLY A 190 -10.82 -2.06 -7.13
CA GLY A 190 -11.42 -3.21 -6.44
C GLY A 190 -12.94 -3.22 -6.47
N ASN A 191 -13.60 -2.06 -6.22
CA ASN A 191 -15.06 -2.05 -6.25
C ASN A 191 -15.62 -2.15 -7.69
N MET A 192 -14.87 -1.74 -8.71
CA MET A 192 -15.24 -1.99 -10.09
C MET A 192 -15.18 -3.48 -10.42
N LEU A 193 -14.17 -4.20 -9.90
CA LEU A 193 -14.08 -5.66 -10.04
C LEU A 193 -15.19 -6.40 -9.29
N ASN A 194 -15.79 -5.81 -8.26
CA ASN A 194 -16.88 -6.44 -7.51
C ASN A 194 -18.04 -6.88 -8.41
N SER A 195 -18.29 -6.17 -9.50
CA SER A 195 -19.29 -6.55 -10.50
C SER A 195 -19.04 -7.93 -11.11
N ALA A 196 -17.77 -8.39 -11.17
CA ALA A 196 -17.40 -9.71 -11.68
C ALA A 196 -17.83 -10.89 -10.79
N GLN A 197 -18.35 -10.64 -9.60
CA GLN A 197 -18.97 -11.68 -8.76
C GLN A 197 -20.24 -12.26 -9.40
N SER A 198 -20.88 -11.51 -10.30
CA SER A 198 -22.01 -12.02 -11.09
C SER A 198 -21.53 -12.85 -12.27
N VAL A 199 -21.95 -14.11 -12.37
CA VAL A 199 -21.63 -15.01 -13.50
C VAL A 199 -22.08 -14.40 -14.83
N THR A 200 -23.20 -13.69 -14.84
CA THR A 200 -23.71 -13.00 -16.04
C THR A 200 -22.77 -11.90 -16.50
N VAL A 201 -22.25 -11.08 -15.57
CA VAL A 201 -21.28 -10.03 -15.86
C VAL A 201 -19.97 -10.65 -16.35
N LEU A 202 -19.50 -11.68 -15.66
CA LEU A 202 -18.25 -12.35 -16.00
C LEU A 202 -18.24 -12.89 -17.44
N THR A 203 -19.37 -13.45 -17.89
CA THR A 203 -19.48 -14.12 -19.20
C THR A 203 -19.97 -13.22 -20.34
N LYS A 204 -20.90 -12.29 -20.04
CA LYS A 204 -21.57 -11.48 -21.06
C LYS A 204 -21.12 -10.04 -21.12
N GLN A 205 -20.46 -9.51 -20.06
CA GLN A 205 -20.06 -8.12 -19.97
C GLN A 205 -18.59 -7.98 -19.57
N PRO A 206 -17.63 -8.52 -20.36
CA PRO A 206 -16.20 -8.50 -20.01
C PRO A 206 -15.63 -7.09 -19.88
N TRP A 207 -16.21 -6.10 -20.54
CA TRP A 207 -15.77 -4.70 -20.44
C TRP A 207 -15.94 -4.09 -19.04
N LEU A 208 -16.72 -4.70 -18.15
CA LEU A 208 -16.90 -4.21 -16.79
C LEU A 208 -15.73 -4.58 -15.86
N TRP A 209 -15.08 -5.72 -16.08
CA TRP A 209 -14.05 -6.24 -15.16
C TRP A 209 -12.66 -6.36 -15.80
N MET A 210 -12.56 -6.58 -17.10
CA MET A 210 -11.25 -6.71 -17.75
C MET A 210 -10.41 -5.43 -17.66
N PRO A 211 -10.93 -4.22 -17.96
CA PRO A 211 -10.13 -3.00 -17.85
C PRO A 211 -9.59 -2.73 -16.46
N PRO A 212 -10.38 -2.75 -15.36
CA PRO A 212 -9.81 -2.56 -14.01
C PRO A 212 -8.85 -3.69 -13.62
N GLY A 213 -9.09 -4.93 -14.02
CA GLY A 213 -8.17 -6.04 -13.81
C GLY A 213 -6.83 -5.83 -14.50
N LEU A 214 -6.84 -5.40 -15.77
CA LEU A 214 -5.62 -5.10 -16.52
C LEU A 214 -4.83 -3.94 -15.88
N VAL A 215 -5.51 -2.89 -15.41
CA VAL A 215 -4.84 -1.77 -14.72
C VAL A 215 -4.15 -2.25 -13.45
N ILE A 216 -4.79 -3.11 -12.64
CA ILE A 216 -4.15 -3.69 -11.44
C ILE A 216 -2.91 -4.49 -11.81
N ILE A 217 -2.98 -5.34 -12.84
CA ILE A 217 -1.84 -6.13 -13.31
C ILE A 217 -0.71 -5.21 -13.79
N CYS A 218 -1.02 -4.17 -14.56
CA CYS A 218 -0.03 -3.20 -15.02
C CYS A 218 0.63 -2.47 -13.85
N LEU A 219 -0.14 -2.01 -12.86
CA LEU A 219 0.39 -1.33 -11.67
C LEU A 219 1.30 -2.24 -10.85
N LEU A 220 0.93 -3.51 -10.69
CA LEU A 220 1.74 -4.49 -9.98
C LEU A 220 3.04 -4.79 -10.73
N TYR A 221 2.98 -4.95 -12.06
CA TYR A 221 4.13 -5.31 -12.89
C TYR A 221 5.12 -4.16 -13.08
N THR A 222 4.65 -2.92 -13.09
CA THR A 222 5.51 -1.73 -13.20
C THR A 222 6.20 -1.34 -11.90
N SER A 223 5.83 -1.97 -10.78
CA SER A 223 6.53 -1.77 -9.51
C SER A 223 7.89 -2.49 -9.52
N PRO A 224 8.99 -1.81 -9.12
CA PRO A 224 10.31 -2.43 -9.10
C PRO A 224 10.32 -3.65 -8.17
N SER A 225 10.76 -4.78 -8.71
CA SER A 225 10.93 -6.02 -7.97
C SER A 225 12.17 -5.93 -7.05
N PRO A 226 12.14 -6.50 -5.83
CA PRO A 226 13.36 -6.61 -5.02
C PRO A 226 14.54 -7.32 -5.71
N ARG A 227 14.25 -8.09 -6.78
CA ARG A 227 15.28 -8.76 -7.59
C ARG A 227 16.01 -7.81 -8.55
N ASP A 228 15.35 -6.73 -8.97
CA ASP A 228 15.95 -5.75 -9.90
C ASP A 228 17.02 -4.89 -9.22
N ILE A 229 17.06 -4.92 -7.89
CA ILE A 229 17.90 -4.09 -7.03
C ILE A 229 19.13 -4.87 -6.54
N SER A 230 19.07 -6.20 -6.53
CA SER A 230 20.18 -7.05 -6.10
C SER A 230 21.23 -7.27 -7.21
N GLY A 231 21.04 -6.73 -8.41
CA GLY A 231 21.86 -6.94 -9.59
C GLY A 231 22.74 -5.75 -10.03
N SER A 232 22.84 -4.68 -9.21
CA SER A 232 23.73 -3.53 -9.47
C SER A 232 24.79 -3.35 -8.41
#